data_59206f115308f3884ea64035050de6d7
#
_entry.id   59206f115308f3884ea64035050de6d7
#
_cell.length_a   1.000
_cell.length_b   1.000
_cell.length_c   1.000
_cell.angle_alpha   90.00
_cell.angle_beta   90.00
_cell.angle_gamma   90.00
#
_symmetry.space_group_name_H-M   'P 1'
#
loop_
_entity.id
_entity.type
_entity.pdbx_description
1 polymer ?
#
loop_
_entity_poly.entity_id
_entity_poly.type
_entity_poly.pdbx_seq_one_letter_code
_entity_poly.pdbx_strand_id
1 'polypeptide(L)'
;KVALDASKLTGGKAKGVAEFEFSTPKLRFSYNPCWLQQSDDLKYYVLVGETVSSDYAADDYVEQRLKIKGLLKPEVTWTHSEDGTVHKYRVENIPTRSDESYKLTLDFDLDPKRNVEMEVPRKGEYIVLDHTVQTEPLAVVVTFSEPLKPNQDFRNLIRFDPKFRTSVDRNRLYIYPETQLTGNYEVEISREVQNKAGRRLDESYTFTAALPSQAPAIRFTGKGSILPSSNRMSLLFESVN
;
A
#
# COMPACT_ATOMS: atom_id res chain seq x y z
N LYS A 1 13.30 33.06 -4.97
CA LYS A 1 13.91 34.19 -4.28
C LYS A 1 12.81 35.21 -3.96
N VAL A 2 12.60 35.53 -2.69
CA VAL A 2 11.61 36.49 -2.23
C VAL A 2 12.35 37.64 -1.56
N ALA A 3 12.11 38.86 -2.00
CA ALA A 3 12.65 40.07 -1.38
C ALA A 3 11.54 40.75 -0.56
N LEU A 4 11.78 41.01 0.69
CA LEU A 4 10.89 41.67 1.61
C LEU A 4 11.40 43.08 1.88
N ASP A 5 10.65 44.09 1.45
CA ASP A 5 10.98 45.48 1.69
C ASP A 5 10.44 45.91 3.08
N ALA A 6 11.34 45.99 4.04
CA ALA A 6 11.01 46.33 5.41
C ALA A 6 10.39 47.74 5.57
N SER A 7 10.64 48.67 4.65
CA SER A 7 10.07 50.02 4.68
C SER A 7 8.56 50.02 4.47
N LYS A 8 8.04 49.08 3.66
CA LYS A 8 6.59 48.93 3.40
C LYS A 8 5.86 48.34 4.58
N LEU A 9 6.51 47.46 5.36
CA LEU A 9 5.92 46.81 6.52
C LEU A 9 5.90 47.70 7.77
N THR A 10 6.87 48.59 7.90
CA THR A 10 7.07 49.42 9.11
C THR A 10 6.67 50.85 8.93
N GLY A 11 5.99 51.22 7.82
CA GLY A 11 5.62 52.58 7.54
C GLY A 11 6.82 53.54 7.43
N GLY A 12 7.94 53.07 6.89
CA GLY A 12 9.15 53.86 6.71
C GLY A 12 10.11 53.96 7.91
N LYS A 13 9.77 53.31 9.03
CA LYS A 13 10.58 53.36 10.26
C LYS A 13 11.84 52.46 10.22
N ALA A 14 11.84 51.46 9.37
CA ALA A 14 13.02 50.62 9.13
C ALA A 14 13.44 50.68 7.65
N LYS A 15 14.75 50.79 7.43
CA LYS A 15 15.33 50.77 6.08
C LYS A 15 16.09 49.47 5.89
N GLY A 16 15.81 48.78 4.79
CA GLY A 16 16.55 47.56 4.40
C GLY A 16 15.69 46.63 3.58
N VAL A 17 16.34 45.83 2.76
CA VAL A 17 15.71 44.73 2.02
C VAL A 17 16.27 43.43 2.61
N ALA A 18 15.41 42.58 3.14
CA ALA A 18 15.79 41.25 3.52
C ALA A 18 15.47 40.30 2.37
N GLU A 19 16.48 39.67 1.82
CA GLU A 19 16.31 38.63 0.83
C GLU A 19 16.30 37.26 1.48
N PHE A 20 15.26 36.47 1.19
CA PHE A 20 15.15 35.09 1.64
C PHE A 20 15.18 34.16 0.44
N GLU A 21 16.04 33.18 0.51
CA GLU A 21 16.04 32.07 -0.42
C GLU A 21 15.36 30.86 0.25
N PHE A 22 14.32 30.35 -0.33
CA PHE A 22 13.74 29.05 0.07
C PHE A 22 13.52 28.20 -1.18
N SER A 23 13.74 26.92 -1.05
CA SER A 23 13.36 25.95 -2.05
C SER A 23 12.21 25.12 -1.52
N THR A 24 11.19 24.92 -2.32
CA THR A 24 10.16 23.91 -2.00
C THR A 24 10.81 22.52 -2.01
N PRO A 25 10.48 21.65 -1.08
CA PRO A 25 10.91 20.26 -1.15
C PRO A 25 10.53 19.67 -2.51
N LYS A 26 11.37 18.79 -3.04
CA LYS A 26 11.03 18.04 -4.25
C LYS A 26 9.84 17.14 -3.97
N LEU A 27 8.91 17.10 -4.92
CA LEU A 27 7.80 16.14 -4.88
C LEU A 27 8.36 14.71 -4.88
N ARG A 28 7.98 13.92 -3.89
CA ARG A 28 8.40 12.54 -3.73
C ARG A 28 7.21 11.62 -3.65
N PHE A 29 7.40 10.39 -4.10
CA PHE A 29 6.37 9.37 -4.10
C PHE A 29 6.77 8.17 -3.24
N SER A 30 5.80 7.62 -2.55
CA SER A 30 5.85 6.32 -1.89
C SER A 30 4.87 5.36 -2.57
N TYR A 31 5.19 4.08 -2.55
CA TYR A 31 4.44 3.05 -3.25
C TYR A 31 3.96 2.02 -2.24
N ASN A 32 2.67 1.94 -2.06
CA ASN A 32 2.07 0.87 -1.29
C ASN A 32 2.15 -0.45 -2.05
N PRO A 33 2.16 -1.61 -1.38
CA PRO A 33 2.11 -2.89 -2.04
C PRO A 33 0.93 -2.97 -3.02
N CYS A 34 1.18 -3.42 -4.24
CA CYS A 34 0.13 -3.72 -5.20
C CYS A 34 -0.06 -5.24 -5.29
N TRP A 35 -1.24 -5.69 -5.68
CA TRP A 35 -1.56 -7.11 -5.74
C TRP A 35 -2.50 -7.43 -6.90
N LEU A 36 -2.42 -8.68 -7.34
CA LEU A 36 -3.38 -9.24 -8.29
C LEU A 36 -4.61 -9.78 -7.55
N GLN A 37 -5.77 -9.55 -8.12
CA GLN A 37 -7.03 -10.19 -7.70
C GLN A 37 -7.78 -10.65 -8.93
N GLN A 38 -8.56 -11.72 -8.83
CA GLN A 38 -9.43 -12.11 -9.92
C GLN A 38 -10.60 -11.13 -10.07
N SER A 39 -11.04 -10.92 -11.32
CA SER A 39 -12.28 -10.22 -11.63
C SER A 39 -13.49 -10.96 -11.04
N ASP A 40 -14.62 -10.28 -10.89
CA ASP A 40 -15.83 -10.88 -10.28
C ASP A 40 -16.37 -12.07 -11.09
N ASP A 41 -16.17 -12.09 -12.41
CA ASP A 41 -16.54 -13.18 -13.30
C ASP A 41 -15.46 -14.28 -13.42
N LEU A 42 -14.36 -14.17 -12.72
CA LEU A 42 -13.22 -15.08 -12.67
C LEU A 42 -12.50 -15.32 -14.02
N LYS A 43 -12.69 -14.44 -15.01
CA LYS A 43 -12.09 -14.58 -16.33
C LYS A 43 -10.75 -13.91 -16.49
N TYR A 44 -10.53 -12.83 -15.75
CA TYR A 44 -9.37 -11.98 -15.84
C TYR A 44 -8.78 -11.73 -14.47
N TYR A 45 -7.56 -11.28 -14.43
CA TYR A 45 -7.00 -10.62 -13.24
C TYR A 45 -7.14 -9.11 -13.34
N VAL A 46 -7.19 -8.49 -12.18
CA VAL A 46 -7.13 -7.04 -11.99
C VAL A 46 -5.96 -6.79 -11.05
N LEU A 47 -5.06 -5.89 -11.43
CA LEU A 47 -4.01 -5.44 -10.54
C LEU A 47 -4.45 -4.16 -9.87
N VAL A 48 -4.36 -4.10 -8.55
CA VAL A 48 -4.71 -2.93 -7.74
C VAL A 48 -3.49 -2.43 -7.01
N GLY A 49 -3.34 -1.12 -6.95
CA GLY A 49 -2.26 -0.51 -6.20
C GLY A 49 -2.53 0.96 -5.90
N GLU A 50 -1.61 1.54 -5.14
CA GLU A 50 -1.69 2.91 -4.69
C GLU A 50 -0.30 3.53 -4.61
N THR A 51 -0.18 4.77 -5.04
CA THR A 51 0.99 5.60 -4.80
C THR A 51 0.58 6.87 -4.06
N VAL A 52 1.45 7.35 -3.18
CA VAL A 52 1.20 8.53 -2.34
C VAL A 52 2.31 9.54 -2.59
N SER A 53 1.94 10.77 -2.90
CA SER A 53 2.87 11.88 -3.08
C SER A 53 3.07 12.67 -1.77
N SER A 54 4.24 13.27 -1.62
CA SER A 54 4.57 14.08 -0.44
C SER A 54 3.84 15.43 -0.39
N ASP A 55 3.24 15.85 -1.50
CA ASP A 55 2.49 17.07 -1.68
C ASP A 55 1.55 16.88 -2.87
N TYR A 56 0.72 17.87 -3.18
CA TYR A 56 -0.17 17.84 -4.34
C TYR A 56 0.58 17.42 -5.62
N ALA A 57 0.06 16.42 -6.32
CA ALA A 57 0.49 16.03 -7.65
C ALA A 57 -0.72 16.02 -8.59
N ALA A 58 -0.60 16.68 -9.75
CA ALA A 58 -1.68 16.68 -10.72
C ALA A 58 -1.94 15.25 -11.25
N ASP A 59 -3.21 14.92 -11.48
CA ASP A 59 -3.65 13.58 -11.87
C ASP A 59 -2.94 13.10 -13.13
N ASP A 60 -2.94 13.92 -14.19
CA ASP A 60 -2.28 13.64 -15.46
C ASP A 60 -0.76 13.47 -15.33
N TYR A 61 -0.14 14.19 -14.38
CA TYR A 61 1.28 14.03 -14.09
C TYR A 61 1.62 12.62 -13.60
N VAL A 62 0.77 12.05 -12.74
CA VAL A 62 0.98 10.70 -12.19
C VAL A 62 0.61 9.63 -13.21
N GLU A 63 -0.54 9.78 -13.87
CA GLU A 63 -1.07 8.82 -14.84
C GLU A 63 -0.10 8.54 -15.99
N GLN A 64 0.46 9.60 -16.59
CA GLN A 64 1.39 9.50 -17.74
C GLN A 64 2.72 8.84 -17.39
N ARG A 65 3.03 8.70 -16.09
CA ARG A 65 4.30 8.14 -15.60
C ARG A 65 4.24 6.68 -15.18
N LEU A 66 3.08 6.04 -15.31
CA LEU A 66 2.97 4.60 -15.19
C LEU A 66 3.03 3.96 -16.58
N LYS A 67 4.01 3.09 -16.79
CA LYS A 67 4.13 2.24 -17.97
C LYS A 67 3.96 0.79 -17.56
N ILE A 68 3.17 0.05 -18.32
CA ILE A 68 2.88 -1.36 -18.07
C ILE A 68 3.44 -2.18 -19.24
N LYS A 69 4.30 -3.15 -18.90
CA LYS A 69 4.87 -4.10 -19.85
C LYS A 69 4.27 -5.50 -19.59
N GLY A 70 4.15 -6.30 -20.63
CA GLY A 70 3.54 -7.63 -20.55
C GLY A 70 2.10 -7.68 -21.06
N LEU A 71 1.47 -6.51 -21.30
CA LEU A 71 0.16 -6.36 -21.92
C LEU A 71 0.26 -5.58 -23.24
N LEU A 72 -0.56 -5.97 -24.23
CA LEU A 72 -0.58 -5.27 -25.52
C LEU A 72 -1.25 -3.90 -25.43
N LYS A 73 -2.36 -3.82 -24.70
CA LYS A 73 -3.14 -2.59 -24.49
C LYS A 73 -3.64 -2.59 -23.04
N PRO A 74 -2.83 -2.12 -22.09
CA PRO A 74 -3.27 -2.04 -20.72
C PRO A 74 -4.38 -0.99 -20.57
N GLU A 75 -5.48 -1.39 -19.92
CA GLU A 75 -6.55 -0.48 -19.50
C GLU A 75 -6.31 -0.13 -18.04
N VAL A 76 -6.08 1.15 -17.75
CA VAL A 76 -5.81 1.64 -16.40
C VAL A 76 -6.88 2.63 -16.01
N THR A 77 -7.54 2.37 -14.90
CA THR A 77 -8.46 3.32 -14.25
C THR A 77 -7.80 3.90 -13.02
N TRP A 78 -7.96 5.20 -12.85
CA TRP A 78 -7.40 5.94 -11.73
C TRP A 78 -8.48 6.55 -10.84
N THR A 79 -8.16 6.69 -9.57
CA THR A 79 -8.95 7.44 -8.60
C THR A 79 -7.98 8.22 -7.73
N HIS A 80 -8.17 9.54 -7.69
CA HIS A 80 -7.31 10.45 -6.96
C HIS A 80 -8.06 11.03 -5.75
N SER A 81 -7.32 11.32 -4.68
CA SER A 81 -7.88 12.03 -3.52
C SER A 81 -8.09 13.52 -3.86
N GLU A 82 -9.02 14.16 -3.18
CA GLU A 82 -9.32 15.59 -3.40
C GLU A 82 -8.11 16.51 -3.15
N ASP A 83 -7.23 16.13 -2.24
CA ASP A 83 -5.99 16.85 -1.94
C ASP A 83 -4.84 16.52 -2.90
N GLY A 84 -5.07 15.64 -3.88
CA GLY A 84 -4.08 15.26 -4.90
C GLY A 84 -2.84 14.56 -4.34
N THR A 85 -2.95 13.89 -3.20
CA THR A 85 -1.82 13.21 -2.57
C THR A 85 -1.89 11.69 -2.67
N VAL A 86 -3.08 11.10 -2.86
CA VAL A 86 -3.27 9.65 -2.96
C VAL A 86 -3.79 9.31 -4.36
N HIS A 87 -3.09 8.42 -5.04
CA HIS A 87 -3.39 8.01 -6.41
C HIS A 87 -3.55 6.49 -6.49
N LYS A 88 -4.79 6.02 -6.57
CA LYS A 88 -5.13 4.60 -6.69
C LYS A 88 -5.26 4.23 -8.15
N TYR A 89 -4.67 3.12 -8.53
CA TYR A 89 -4.76 2.61 -9.90
C TYR A 89 -5.27 1.18 -9.93
N ARG A 90 -5.97 0.86 -11.02
CA ARG A 90 -6.45 -0.48 -11.34
C ARG A 90 -6.07 -0.76 -12.79
N VAL A 91 -5.36 -1.85 -13.01
CA VAL A 91 -5.10 -2.38 -14.35
C VAL A 91 -6.12 -3.47 -14.59
N GLU A 92 -7.02 -3.23 -15.54
CA GLU A 92 -8.16 -4.10 -15.82
C GLU A 92 -7.82 -5.13 -16.90
N ASN A 93 -8.65 -6.16 -17.00
CA ASN A 93 -8.65 -7.14 -18.10
C ASN A 93 -7.30 -7.84 -18.35
N ILE A 94 -6.54 -8.13 -17.30
CA ILE A 94 -5.29 -8.88 -17.38
C ILE A 94 -5.61 -10.34 -17.71
N PRO A 95 -5.28 -10.83 -18.93
CA PRO A 95 -5.70 -12.15 -19.36
C PRO A 95 -4.87 -13.25 -18.70
N THR A 96 -5.50 -14.39 -18.41
CA THR A 96 -4.78 -15.62 -18.07
C THR A 96 -4.42 -16.39 -19.34
N ARG A 97 -3.24 -17.02 -19.35
CA ARG A 97 -2.85 -17.95 -20.43
C ARG A 97 -3.08 -19.38 -19.94
N SER A 98 -3.35 -20.29 -20.88
CA SER A 98 -3.63 -21.68 -20.55
C SER A 98 -2.38 -22.55 -20.41
N ASP A 99 -1.30 -22.13 -21.02
CA ASP A 99 -0.06 -22.86 -21.21
C ASP A 99 1.05 -22.48 -20.22
N GLU A 100 1.15 -21.20 -19.89
CA GLU A 100 2.21 -20.68 -19.02
C GLU A 100 1.79 -19.48 -18.20
N SER A 101 2.43 -19.26 -17.06
CA SER A 101 2.44 -17.98 -16.34
C SER A 101 3.28 -16.96 -17.11
N TYR A 102 3.09 -15.66 -16.84
CA TYR A 102 3.90 -14.61 -17.46
C TYR A 102 4.10 -13.42 -16.53
N LYS A 103 5.17 -12.67 -16.79
CA LYS A 103 5.50 -11.49 -16.00
C LYS A 103 4.78 -10.24 -16.51
N LEU A 104 4.21 -9.51 -15.56
CA LEU A 104 3.69 -8.16 -15.71
C LEU A 104 4.64 -7.20 -14.99
N THR A 105 5.03 -6.12 -15.65
CA THR A 105 5.94 -5.14 -15.06
C THR A 105 5.27 -3.77 -15.04
N LEU A 106 5.22 -3.15 -13.86
CA LEU A 106 4.83 -1.76 -13.67
C LEU A 106 6.09 -0.92 -13.50
N ASP A 107 6.24 0.08 -14.34
CA ASP A 107 7.40 0.96 -14.37
C ASP A 107 6.93 2.41 -14.09
N PHE A 108 7.23 2.90 -12.89
CA PHE A 108 6.86 4.24 -12.45
C PHE A 108 8.03 5.20 -12.68
N ASP A 109 7.87 6.15 -13.58
CA ASP A 109 8.83 7.23 -13.84
C ASP A 109 8.55 8.46 -12.96
N LEU A 110 8.43 8.23 -11.66
CA LEU A 110 8.24 9.22 -10.58
C LEU A 110 9.53 9.31 -9.73
N ASP A 111 9.62 10.22 -8.77
CA ASP A 111 10.78 10.34 -7.86
C ASP A 111 10.44 9.82 -6.44
N PRO A 112 11.05 8.72 -5.95
CA PRO A 112 11.99 7.85 -6.67
C PRO A 112 11.30 6.96 -7.71
N LYS A 113 12.05 6.58 -8.74
CA LYS A 113 11.57 5.59 -9.72
C LYS A 113 11.31 4.24 -9.05
N ARG A 114 10.26 3.56 -9.49
CA ARG A 114 9.90 2.23 -8.99
C ARG A 114 9.58 1.30 -10.14
N ASN A 115 10.15 0.12 -10.08
CA ASN A 115 9.80 -0.99 -10.95
C ASN A 115 9.25 -2.12 -10.09
N VAL A 116 8.10 -2.67 -10.47
CA VAL A 116 7.44 -3.78 -9.76
C VAL A 116 7.16 -4.88 -10.78
N GLU A 117 7.70 -6.06 -10.54
CA GLU A 117 7.40 -7.26 -11.32
C GLU A 117 6.41 -8.13 -10.57
N MET A 118 5.43 -8.64 -11.29
CA MET A 118 4.43 -9.59 -10.79
C MET A 118 4.27 -10.73 -11.76
N GLU A 119 4.09 -11.93 -11.23
CA GLU A 119 3.77 -13.09 -12.03
C GLU A 119 2.25 -13.27 -12.12
N VAL A 120 1.73 -13.30 -13.36
CA VAL A 120 0.33 -13.63 -13.63
C VAL A 120 0.27 -15.14 -13.80
N PRO A 121 -0.44 -15.88 -12.92
CA PRO A 121 -0.49 -17.33 -12.98
C PRO A 121 -1.25 -17.81 -14.22
N ARG A 122 -0.95 -19.01 -14.68
CA ARG A 122 -1.69 -19.66 -15.73
C ARG A 122 -3.13 -19.96 -15.28
N LYS A 123 -4.00 -20.15 -16.23
CA LYS A 123 -5.40 -20.49 -15.96
C LYS A 123 -5.52 -21.80 -15.18
N GLY A 124 -6.23 -21.74 -14.07
CA GLY A 124 -6.50 -22.91 -13.24
C GLY A 124 -5.38 -23.26 -12.25
N GLU A 125 -4.42 -22.40 -12.03
CA GLU A 125 -3.39 -22.54 -11.02
C GLU A 125 -3.85 -21.89 -9.72
N TYR A 126 -3.97 -22.68 -8.64
CA TYR A 126 -4.34 -22.15 -7.34
C TYR A 126 -3.14 -22.15 -6.38
N ILE A 127 -2.47 -21.04 -6.31
CA ILE A 127 -1.19 -20.82 -5.60
C ILE A 127 -1.24 -19.56 -4.74
N VAL A 128 -0.27 -19.43 -3.84
CA VAL A 128 0.03 -18.15 -3.19
C VAL A 128 0.85 -17.30 -4.16
N LEU A 129 0.39 -16.08 -4.42
CA LEU A 129 1.06 -15.11 -5.30
C LEU A 129 2.09 -14.27 -4.57
N ASP A 130 1.76 -13.85 -3.34
CA ASP A 130 2.58 -12.92 -2.57
C ASP A 130 2.21 -12.94 -1.09
N HIS A 131 3.13 -12.46 -0.26
CA HIS A 131 2.88 -12.16 1.14
C HIS A 131 3.49 -10.82 1.51
N THR A 132 2.79 -10.06 2.35
CA THR A 132 3.24 -8.76 2.83
C THR A 132 2.93 -8.60 4.31
N VAL A 133 3.58 -7.65 4.97
CA VAL A 133 3.26 -7.25 6.34
C VAL A 133 2.67 -5.86 6.31
N GLN A 134 1.44 -5.75 6.80
CA GLN A 134 0.75 -4.49 7.05
C GLN A 134 1.03 -4.06 8.49
N THR A 135 1.24 -2.77 8.72
CA THR A 135 1.61 -2.25 10.05
C THR A 135 0.43 -1.66 10.84
N GLU A 136 -0.58 -1.14 10.17
CA GLU A 136 -1.73 -0.46 10.78
C GLU A 136 -3.05 -0.95 10.15
N PRO A 137 -3.76 -1.86 10.81
CA PRO A 137 -3.35 -2.71 11.94
C PRO A 137 -2.29 -3.72 11.54
N LEU A 138 -1.48 -4.18 12.52
CA LEU A 138 -0.46 -5.19 12.26
C LEU A 138 -1.12 -6.48 11.76
N ALA A 139 -0.75 -6.92 10.56
CA ALA A 139 -1.22 -8.16 9.96
C ALA A 139 -0.20 -8.73 8.98
N VAL A 140 -0.08 -10.04 8.93
CA VAL A 140 0.51 -10.73 7.80
C VAL A 140 -0.58 -10.95 6.77
N VAL A 141 -0.36 -10.49 5.54
CA VAL A 141 -1.32 -10.58 4.44
C VAL A 141 -0.79 -11.54 3.40
N VAL A 142 -1.56 -12.58 3.10
CA VAL A 142 -1.22 -13.57 2.07
C VAL A 142 -2.21 -13.43 0.91
N THR A 143 -1.69 -13.26 -0.29
CA THR A 143 -2.48 -13.08 -1.51
C THR A 143 -2.46 -14.35 -2.34
N PHE A 144 -3.63 -14.85 -2.71
CA PHE A 144 -3.82 -16.08 -3.48
C PHE A 144 -4.19 -15.75 -4.93
N SER A 145 -3.96 -16.71 -5.83
CA SER A 145 -4.35 -16.57 -7.25
C SER A 145 -5.86 -16.54 -7.47
N GLU A 146 -6.63 -17.16 -6.57
CA GLU A 146 -8.09 -17.23 -6.65
C GLU A 146 -8.76 -16.83 -5.32
N PRO A 147 -10.03 -16.40 -5.35
CA PRO A 147 -10.76 -16.07 -4.14
C PRO A 147 -10.86 -17.25 -3.17
N LEU A 148 -10.62 -16.98 -1.91
CA LEU A 148 -10.70 -17.97 -0.84
C LEU A 148 -12.14 -18.40 -0.55
N LYS A 149 -12.31 -19.64 -0.14
CA LYS A 149 -13.57 -20.13 0.40
C LYS A 149 -13.90 -19.36 1.69
N PRO A 150 -15.05 -18.70 1.78
CA PRO A 150 -15.44 -18.01 2.99
C PRO A 150 -15.69 -19.02 4.13
N ASN A 151 -15.50 -18.59 5.37
CA ASN A 151 -15.82 -19.34 6.59
C ASN A 151 -15.07 -20.68 6.78
N GLN A 152 -13.90 -20.87 6.17
CA GLN A 152 -13.05 -22.00 6.54
C GLN A 152 -12.29 -21.70 7.85
N ASP A 153 -12.06 -22.76 8.65
CA ASP A 153 -11.30 -22.63 9.90
C ASP A 153 -9.78 -22.66 9.62
N PHE A 154 -9.16 -21.51 9.70
CA PHE A 154 -7.74 -21.33 9.41
C PHE A 154 -6.82 -21.76 10.55
N ARG A 155 -7.33 -22.05 11.77
CA ARG A 155 -6.46 -22.40 12.93
C ARG A 155 -5.59 -23.63 12.71
N ASN A 156 -6.10 -24.60 11.93
CA ASN A 156 -5.38 -25.82 11.58
C ASN A 156 -4.78 -25.78 10.16
N LEU A 157 -4.99 -24.69 9.44
CA LEU A 157 -4.51 -24.50 8.06
C LEU A 157 -3.32 -23.54 7.99
N ILE A 158 -3.01 -22.87 9.10
CA ILE A 158 -1.89 -21.95 9.24
C ILE A 158 -1.06 -22.40 10.43
N ARG A 159 0.24 -22.63 10.18
CA ARG A 159 1.22 -22.77 11.25
C ARG A 159 1.89 -21.42 11.47
N PHE A 160 1.63 -20.83 12.62
CA PHE A 160 2.17 -19.59 13.09
C PHE A 160 2.18 -19.64 14.61
N ASP A 161 3.36 -19.65 15.24
CA ASP A 161 3.49 -19.88 16.68
C ASP A 161 2.68 -18.93 17.57
N PRO A 162 2.66 -17.61 17.29
CA PRO A 162 1.83 -16.70 18.09
C PRO A 162 0.35 -16.97 17.88
N LYS A 163 -0.46 -16.73 18.93
CA LYS A 163 -1.92 -16.73 18.79
C LYS A 163 -2.36 -15.67 17.79
N PHE A 164 -3.30 -16.02 16.95
CA PHE A 164 -3.79 -15.15 15.87
C PHE A 164 -5.28 -15.32 15.62
N ARG A 165 -5.84 -14.34 14.99
CA ARG A 165 -7.15 -14.37 14.34
C ARG A 165 -6.99 -14.08 12.85
N THR A 166 -7.97 -14.47 12.06
CA THR A 166 -7.93 -14.29 10.60
C THR A 166 -9.16 -13.57 10.09
N SER A 167 -8.98 -12.86 8.97
CA SER A 167 -10.07 -12.42 8.12
C SER A 167 -9.72 -12.67 6.65
N VAL A 168 -10.75 -12.78 5.83
CA VAL A 168 -10.61 -13.00 4.39
C VAL A 168 -11.32 -11.87 3.66
N ASP A 169 -10.61 -11.29 2.71
CA ASP A 169 -11.16 -10.38 1.73
C ASP A 169 -10.81 -10.89 0.32
N ARG A 170 -11.80 -11.46 -0.37
CA ARG A 170 -11.65 -12.08 -1.70
C ARG A 170 -10.51 -13.11 -1.72
N ASN A 171 -9.38 -12.80 -2.35
CA ASN A 171 -8.20 -13.65 -2.47
C ASN A 171 -7.09 -13.30 -1.48
N ARG A 172 -7.38 -12.47 -0.47
CA ARG A 172 -6.42 -12.07 0.56
C ARG A 172 -6.81 -12.64 1.92
N LEU A 173 -5.86 -13.26 2.57
CA LEU A 173 -5.96 -13.75 3.94
C LEU A 173 -5.16 -12.84 4.84
N TYR A 174 -5.81 -12.26 5.83
CA TYR A 174 -5.20 -11.45 6.86
C TYR A 174 -5.01 -12.27 8.12
N ILE A 175 -3.80 -12.34 8.64
CA ILE A 175 -3.43 -13.03 9.87
C ILE A 175 -3.02 -11.96 10.88
N TYR A 176 -3.88 -11.73 11.87
CA TYR A 176 -3.66 -10.72 12.91
C TYR A 176 -3.12 -11.39 14.16
N PRO A 177 -1.87 -11.13 14.58
CA PRO A 177 -1.40 -11.54 15.88
C PRO A 177 -2.29 -10.95 16.99
N GLU A 178 -2.60 -11.74 18.03
CA GLU A 178 -3.40 -11.25 19.17
C GLU A 178 -2.60 -10.33 20.10
N THR A 179 -1.29 -10.39 20.01
CA THR A 179 -0.36 -9.55 20.77
C THR A 179 0.53 -8.77 19.83
N GLN A 180 1.09 -7.67 20.32
CA GLN A 180 2.08 -6.91 19.57
C GLN A 180 3.37 -7.74 19.46
N LEU A 181 3.80 -8.00 18.25
CA LEU A 181 4.96 -8.84 17.95
C LEU A 181 5.98 -8.06 17.14
N THR A 182 7.25 -8.41 17.34
CA THR A 182 8.38 -7.89 16.54
C THR A 182 9.34 -9.02 16.23
N GLY A 183 10.04 -8.91 15.10
CA GLY A 183 11.02 -9.93 14.69
C GLY A 183 10.53 -10.82 13.56
N ASN A 184 11.23 -11.91 13.37
CA ASN A 184 10.99 -12.83 12.25
C ASN A 184 10.24 -14.07 12.73
N TYR A 185 9.15 -14.39 12.06
CA TYR A 185 8.31 -15.55 12.35
C TYR A 185 8.11 -16.37 11.10
N GLU A 186 8.28 -17.69 11.23
CA GLU A 186 7.92 -18.61 10.15
C GLU A 186 6.41 -18.77 10.10
N VAL A 187 5.86 -18.69 8.89
CA VAL A 187 4.44 -18.90 8.60
C VAL A 187 4.32 -19.96 7.52
N GLU A 188 3.52 -20.99 7.77
CA GLU A 188 3.19 -22.00 6.75
C GLU A 188 1.70 -21.98 6.48
N ILE A 189 1.35 -21.87 5.21
CA ILE A 189 -0.02 -22.01 4.71
C ILE A 189 -0.16 -23.43 4.17
N SER A 190 -1.06 -24.21 4.76
CA SER A 190 -1.29 -25.59 4.35
C SER A 190 -1.91 -25.66 2.95
N ARG A 191 -1.51 -26.65 2.16
CA ARG A 191 -2.18 -27.00 0.89
C ARG A 191 -3.69 -27.27 1.02
N GLU A 192 -4.17 -27.57 2.24
CA GLU A 192 -5.59 -27.83 2.49
C GLU A 192 -6.46 -26.56 2.44
N VAL A 193 -5.88 -25.37 2.33
CA VAL A 193 -6.60 -24.11 2.11
C VAL A 193 -7.37 -24.18 0.81
N GLN A 194 -8.68 -23.91 0.86
CA GLN A 194 -9.58 -24.04 -0.28
C GLN A 194 -9.94 -22.67 -0.88
N ASN A 195 -10.03 -22.64 -2.20
CA ASN A 195 -10.64 -21.53 -2.92
C ASN A 195 -12.18 -21.61 -2.86
N LYS A 196 -12.86 -20.59 -3.40
CA LYS A 196 -14.33 -20.50 -3.45
C LYS A 196 -14.99 -21.69 -4.17
N ALA A 197 -14.30 -22.34 -5.11
CA ALA A 197 -14.77 -23.53 -5.82
C ALA A 197 -14.48 -24.84 -5.06
N GLY A 198 -13.83 -24.79 -3.89
CA GLY A 198 -13.49 -25.95 -3.06
C GLY A 198 -12.20 -26.66 -3.49
N ARG A 199 -11.44 -26.11 -4.45
CA ARG A 199 -10.14 -26.65 -4.85
C ARG A 199 -9.10 -26.27 -3.79
N ARG A 200 -8.18 -27.19 -3.48
CA ARG A 200 -7.05 -26.98 -2.57
C ARG A 200 -5.89 -26.31 -3.28
N LEU A 201 -5.00 -25.67 -2.52
CA LEU A 201 -3.72 -25.17 -3.04
C LEU A 201 -2.93 -26.29 -3.73
N ASP A 202 -2.21 -25.93 -4.77
CA ASP A 202 -1.38 -26.88 -5.51
C ASP A 202 -0.24 -27.42 -4.61
N GLU A 203 0.30 -26.55 -3.72
CA GLU A 203 1.30 -26.92 -2.71
C GLU A 203 1.16 -26.08 -1.43
N SER A 204 1.79 -26.54 -0.32
CA SER A 204 1.93 -25.72 0.89
C SER A 204 2.92 -24.58 0.65
N TYR A 205 2.70 -23.46 1.29
CA TYR A 205 3.54 -22.27 1.14
C TYR A 205 4.14 -21.84 2.47
N THR A 206 5.47 -21.83 2.56
CA THR A 206 6.20 -21.42 3.77
C THR A 206 7.03 -20.18 3.50
N PHE A 207 6.99 -19.21 4.42
CA PHE A 207 7.74 -17.97 4.33
C PHE A 207 8.08 -17.42 5.70
N THR A 208 8.97 -16.44 5.74
CA THR A 208 9.30 -15.69 6.96
C THR A 208 8.61 -14.32 6.93
N ALA A 209 7.74 -14.06 7.90
CA ALA A 209 7.14 -12.74 8.11
C ALA A 209 8.06 -11.90 9.02
N ALA A 210 8.61 -10.81 8.49
CA ALA A 210 9.40 -9.85 9.26
C ALA A 210 8.46 -8.79 9.86
N LEU A 211 8.07 -8.96 11.11
CA LEU A 211 7.21 -8.03 11.82
C LEU A 211 8.04 -6.84 12.35
N PRO A 212 7.73 -5.61 11.93
CA PRO A 212 8.54 -4.46 12.28
C PRO A 212 8.45 -4.13 13.77
N SER A 213 9.56 -3.68 14.33
CA SER A 213 9.53 -3.02 15.63
C SER A 213 8.79 -1.68 15.46
N GLN A 214 7.76 -1.47 16.26
CA GLN A 214 7.20 -0.13 16.33
C GLN A 214 8.22 0.76 17.06
N ALA A 215 8.76 1.72 16.33
CA ALA A 215 9.57 2.76 16.99
C ALA A 215 8.67 3.55 17.94
N PRO A 216 9.15 3.93 19.13
CA PRO A 216 8.41 4.83 20.01
C PRO A 216 8.01 6.07 19.22
N ALA A 217 6.73 6.38 19.19
CA ALA A 217 6.20 7.51 18.45
C ALA A 217 5.24 8.32 19.31
N ILE A 218 5.29 9.63 19.14
CA ILE A 218 4.31 10.55 19.70
C ILE A 218 3.54 11.15 18.53
N ARG A 219 2.23 10.97 18.52
CA ARG A 219 1.35 11.57 17.52
C ARG A 219 0.43 12.58 18.19
N PHE A 220 0.32 13.75 17.60
CA PHE A 220 -0.73 14.71 17.99
C PHE A 220 -2.06 14.28 17.37
N THR A 221 -3.10 14.12 18.17
CA THR A 221 -4.43 13.69 17.72
C THR A 221 -5.27 14.82 17.10
N GLY A 222 -4.80 16.07 17.17
CA GLY A 222 -5.48 17.25 16.64
C GLY A 222 -5.07 17.56 15.19
N LYS A 223 -6.04 17.71 14.30
CA LYS A 223 -5.83 18.31 12.97
C LYS A 223 -6.03 19.81 13.09
N GLY A 224 -4.98 20.61 12.96
CA GLY A 224 -5.07 22.06 12.89
C GLY A 224 -3.70 22.73 13.09
N SER A 225 -3.44 23.76 12.28
CA SER A 225 -2.22 24.56 12.33
C SER A 225 -2.34 25.83 13.20
N ILE A 226 -3.47 26.03 13.87
CA ILE A 226 -3.73 27.22 14.69
C ILE A 226 -4.06 26.78 16.11
N LEU A 227 -3.21 27.14 17.07
CA LEU A 227 -3.51 27.01 18.48
C LEU A 227 -4.33 28.24 18.92
N PRO A 228 -5.55 28.07 19.45
CA PRO A 228 -6.30 29.21 19.97
C PRO A 228 -5.55 29.80 21.18
N SER A 229 -5.47 31.12 21.25
CA SER A 229 -4.94 31.82 22.40
C SER A 229 -5.90 31.65 23.57
N SER A 230 -5.66 30.69 24.43
CA SER A 230 -6.40 30.49 25.69
C SER A 230 -5.45 30.33 26.86
N ASN A 231 -5.90 30.70 28.05
CA ASN A 231 -5.11 30.58 29.29
C ASN A 231 -4.88 29.12 29.73
N ARG A 232 -5.43 28.12 29.01
CA ARG A 232 -5.20 26.69 29.20
C ARG A 232 -5.09 26.02 27.85
N MET A 233 -3.87 25.75 27.42
CA MET A 233 -3.62 24.96 26.22
C MET A 233 -3.32 23.52 26.66
N SER A 234 -4.12 22.58 26.17
CA SER A 234 -3.84 21.14 26.25
C SER A 234 -3.69 20.59 24.85
N LEU A 235 -2.55 19.94 24.60
CA LEU A 235 -2.30 19.19 23.38
C LEU A 235 -2.53 17.72 23.70
N LEU A 236 -3.50 17.12 23.05
CA LEU A 236 -3.73 15.68 23.13
C LEU A 236 -2.73 14.95 22.21
N PHE A 237 -2.03 13.98 22.75
CA PHE A 237 -1.11 13.14 22.01
C PHE A 237 -1.29 11.67 22.38
N GLU A 238 -1.03 10.81 21.44
CA GLU A 238 -0.89 9.37 21.65
C GLU A 238 0.58 9.02 21.66
N SER A 239 1.00 8.22 22.66
CA SER A 239 2.35 7.65 22.70
C SER A 239 2.29 6.16 22.45
N VAL A 240 3.18 5.68 21.60
CA VAL A 240 3.46 4.26 21.39
C VAL A 240 4.81 3.97 22.02
N ASN A 241 4.84 3.05 22.99
CA ASN A 241 6.06 2.58 23.65
C ASN A 241 6.52 1.27 23.05
#